data_d5ea6d6bd7d321317397ca86e204470c
#
_entry.id   d5ea6d6bd7d321317397ca86e204470c
#
_cell.length_a   1.000
_cell.length_b   1.000
_cell.length_c   1.000
_cell.angle_alpha   90.00
_cell.angle_beta   90.00
_cell.angle_gamma   90.00
#
_symmetry.space_group_name_H-M   'P 1'
#
loop_
_entity.id
_entity.type
_entity.pdbx_description
1 polymer ?
#
loop_
_entity_poly.entity_id
_entity_poly.type
_entity_poly.pdbx_seq_one_letter_code
_entity_poly.pdbx_strand_id
1 'polypeptide(L)'
;MLTDTKLKNLKPQEKLYKVSDRDGLYVAVLTSGSVSFRYDYRINGRRETLVIGQYGRDGISLAEAREELISAKKLLKAGQSPAAAKRDGIRQIAGAETFTVYTDAYMKYVTLADSTRAMKQAVIDRDILPALGNKMMTEITTRVVRDLCDRIVERGGRATAIQVREIISSVYRYANDRGHGLFNPAADIKPSSIAMFKPRERTLSPDEIGIFFRALDDVGAMGTMKMALKLVLLTLVRKSEFTYATWQEIDFKNWTWTIPADRMKARRAHVIYLPKQAQDLLIGLQMCAGGSEYLVPGRYNFRKPLSNAALNSLIGRTVETINKDGEKIQDFTVHDLRRTASTLLHEADYPSDWIEKAQAHEQKGVRAVYNKAEYARQRAYMLQQWADMVDAWINGEHTDLVSFSPSKFERWMEAV
;
A
#
# COMPACT_ATOMS: atom_id res chain seq x y z
N MET A 1 1.59 60.59 22.29
CA MET A 1 0.68 59.43 22.32
C MET A 1 -0.49 59.71 21.40
N LEU A 2 -0.86 58.70 20.64
CA LEU A 2 -2.07 58.71 19.81
C LEU A 2 -3.32 58.58 20.67
N THR A 3 -4.41 59.25 20.24
CA THR A 3 -5.76 59.07 20.76
C THR A 3 -6.71 58.84 19.60
N ASP A 4 -7.87 58.22 19.83
CA ASP A 4 -8.86 57.97 18.78
C ASP A 4 -9.30 59.29 18.10
N THR A 5 -9.43 60.36 18.86
CA THR A 5 -9.77 61.69 18.30
C THR A 5 -8.64 62.19 17.35
N LYS A 6 -7.37 61.97 17.70
CA LYS A 6 -6.25 62.28 16.79
C LYS A 6 -6.29 61.44 15.52
N LEU A 7 -6.55 60.16 15.64
CA LEU A 7 -6.62 59.23 14.49
C LEU A 7 -7.72 59.62 13.51
N LYS A 8 -8.90 59.98 14.01
CA LYS A 8 -10.04 60.42 13.19
C LYS A 8 -9.76 61.74 12.45
N ASN A 9 -8.89 62.57 12.97
CA ASN A 9 -8.57 63.87 12.40
C ASN A 9 -7.32 63.88 11.48
N LEU A 10 -6.69 62.71 11.27
CA LEU A 10 -5.57 62.61 10.33
C LEU A 10 -6.04 62.74 8.89
N LYS A 11 -5.49 63.71 8.17
CA LYS A 11 -5.83 63.97 6.75
C LYS A 11 -4.69 63.50 5.85
N PRO A 12 -4.95 62.96 4.66
CA PRO A 12 -3.92 62.61 3.71
C PRO A 12 -3.11 63.86 3.27
N GLN A 13 -1.84 63.61 2.98
CA GLN A 13 -0.93 64.63 2.47
C GLN A 13 -0.35 64.11 1.11
N GLU A 14 0.36 64.99 0.40
CA GLU A 14 1.00 64.62 -0.88
C GLU A 14 1.98 63.42 -0.77
N LYS A 15 2.54 63.23 0.42
CA LYS A 15 3.45 62.10 0.68
C LYS A 15 3.00 61.36 1.95
N LEU A 16 3.28 60.04 1.98
CA LEU A 16 3.10 59.22 3.18
C LEU A 16 3.85 59.86 4.34
N TYR A 17 3.18 60.02 5.49
CA TYR A 17 3.79 60.49 6.72
C TYR A 17 3.49 59.56 7.91
N LYS A 18 4.34 59.66 8.95
CA LYS A 18 4.23 58.81 10.14
C LYS A 18 3.84 59.66 11.34
N VAL A 19 2.97 59.12 12.19
CA VAL A 19 2.62 59.69 13.49
C VAL A 19 2.93 58.65 14.56
N SER A 20 3.87 58.94 15.45
CA SER A 20 4.32 58.01 16.47
C SER A 20 3.31 57.90 17.62
N ASP A 21 3.17 56.71 18.18
CA ASP A 21 2.51 56.42 19.45
C ASP A 21 3.57 56.13 20.53
N ARG A 22 3.41 55.09 21.30
CA ARG A 22 4.36 54.60 22.32
C ARG A 22 5.03 53.31 21.85
N ASP A 23 6.19 53.01 22.44
CA ASP A 23 6.84 51.71 22.34
C ASP A 23 7.22 51.27 20.91
N GLY A 24 7.42 52.21 19.99
CA GLY A 24 7.75 51.93 18.60
C GLY A 24 6.56 51.72 17.69
N LEU A 25 5.31 51.77 18.23
CA LEU A 25 4.10 51.81 17.44
C LEU A 25 3.95 53.15 16.74
N TYR A 26 3.55 53.17 15.51
CA TYR A 26 3.18 54.37 14.77
C TYR A 26 2.08 54.08 13.78
N VAL A 27 1.41 55.12 13.34
CA VAL A 27 0.52 55.03 12.16
C VAL A 27 1.21 55.63 10.96
N ALA A 28 1.04 54.98 9.83
CA ALA A 28 1.37 55.50 8.52
C ALA A 28 0.06 55.97 7.85
N VAL A 29 0.02 57.26 7.49
CA VAL A 29 -1.08 57.85 6.73
C VAL A 29 -0.68 57.87 5.27
N LEU A 30 -1.42 57.14 4.44
CA LEU A 30 -1.16 57.03 3.02
C LEU A 30 -1.83 58.19 2.27
N THR A 31 -1.36 58.47 1.06
CA THR A 31 -1.92 59.48 0.16
C THR A 31 -3.39 59.24 -0.19
N SER A 32 -3.83 57.95 -0.14
CA SER A 32 -5.23 57.54 -0.30
C SER A 32 -6.14 57.86 0.88
N GLY A 33 -5.59 58.38 1.99
CA GLY A 33 -6.33 58.62 3.25
C GLY A 33 -6.37 57.40 4.17
N SER A 34 -5.90 56.26 3.75
CA SER A 34 -5.85 55.05 4.59
C SER A 34 -4.80 55.21 5.70
N VAL A 35 -5.17 54.84 6.93
CA VAL A 35 -4.32 54.90 8.13
C VAL A 35 -4.01 53.50 8.59
N SER A 36 -2.72 53.15 8.65
CA SER A 36 -2.27 51.80 9.04
C SER A 36 -1.38 51.83 10.26
N PHE A 37 -1.67 51.00 11.26
CA PHE A 37 -0.79 50.75 12.40
C PHE A 37 0.41 49.93 11.99
N ARG A 38 1.60 50.39 12.37
CA ARG A 38 2.87 49.72 12.02
C ARG A 38 3.86 49.73 13.21
N TYR A 39 4.73 48.72 13.21
CA TYR A 39 5.79 48.59 14.20
C TYR A 39 7.12 48.32 13.49
N ASP A 40 8.11 49.20 13.67
CA ASP A 40 9.46 49.05 13.16
C ASP A 40 10.35 48.39 14.24
N TYR A 41 11.04 47.34 13.90
CA TYR A 41 11.93 46.60 14.81
C TYR A 41 13.20 46.12 14.12
N ARG A 42 14.15 45.63 14.91
CA ARG A 42 15.36 44.98 14.40
C ARG A 42 15.43 43.54 14.90
N ILE A 43 15.78 42.62 14.02
CA ILE A 43 16.04 41.23 14.32
C ILE A 43 17.23 40.74 13.50
N ASN A 44 18.20 40.07 14.14
CA ASN A 44 19.40 39.55 13.49
C ASN A 44 20.12 40.62 12.61
N GLY A 45 20.23 41.86 13.11
CA GLY A 45 20.85 42.98 12.40
C GLY A 45 20.01 43.63 11.29
N ARG A 46 18.87 43.05 10.92
CA ARG A 46 17.98 43.58 9.87
C ARG A 46 16.88 44.44 10.47
N ARG A 47 16.51 45.51 9.77
CA ARG A 47 15.32 46.31 10.09
C ARG A 47 14.11 45.74 9.35
N GLU A 48 13.04 45.47 10.07
CA GLU A 48 11.79 45.01 9.54
C GLU A 48 10.63 45.88 10.05
N THR A 49 9.53 45.89 9.29
CA THR A 49 8.27 46.58 9.65
C THR A 49 7.14 45.60 9.70
N LEU A 50 6.45 45.47 10.82
CA LEU A 50 5.18 44.78 10.94
C LEU A 50 4.07 45.72 10.63
N VAL A 51 3.21 45.40 9.65
CA VAL A 51 1.91 46.03 9.45
C VAL A 51 0.90 45.34 10.36
N ILE A 52 0.48 46.03 11.43
CA ILE A 52 -0.43 45.47 12.44
C ILE A 52 -1.86 45.38 11.89
N GLY A 53 -2.38 46.49 11.34
CA GLY A 53 -3.72 46.53 10.76
C GLY A 53 -4.05 47.93 10.25
N GLN A 54 -5.22 48.06 9.61
CA GLN A 54 -5.77 49.36 9.21
C GLN A 54 -6.71 49.90 10.29
N TYR A 55 -6.68 51.22 10.53
CA TYR A 55 -7.62 51.88 11.39
C TYR A 55 -8.93 52.16 10.63
N GLY A 56 -10.07 51.90 11.24
CA GLY A 56 -11.38 52.23 10.66
C GLY A 56 -12.47 51.27 11.12
N ARG A 57 -13.68 51.47 10.59
CA ARG A 57 -14.87 50.71 10.99
C ARG A 57 -14.72 49.20 10.71
N ASP A 58 -14.09 48.87 9.59
CA ASP A 58 -13.81 47.48 9.16
C ASP A 58 -12.36 47.05 9.45
N GLY A 59 -11.65 47.84 10.25
CA GLY A 59 -10.29 47.60 10.67
C GLY A 59 -10.17 47.35 12.17
N ILE A 60 -9.00 47.71 12.73
CA ILE A 60 -8.71 47.55 14.16
C ILE A 60 -8.70 48.91 14.89
N SER A 61 -9.07 48.89 16.14
CA SER A 61 -9.00 50.05 17.06
C SER A 61 -7.55 50.30 17.53
N LEU A 62 -7.32 51.46 18.12
CA LEU A 62 -6.03 51.79 18.74
C LEU A 62 -5.69 50.84 19.91
N ALA A 63 -6.71 50.39 20.67
CA ALA A 63 -6.53 49.45 21.78
C ALA A 63 -6.05 48.09 21.24
N GLU A 64 -6.73 47.55 20.26
CA GLU A 64 -6.33 46.27 19.60
C GLU A 64 -4.95 46.38 18.97
N ALA A 65 -4.60 47.47 18.32
CA ALA A 65 -3.27 47.68 17.75
C ALA A 65 -2.15 47.66 18.83
N ARG A 66 -2.46 48.12 20.04
CA ARG A 66 -1.49 48.08 21.18
C ARG A 66 -1.37 46.69 21.77
N GLU A 67 -2.45 45.90 21.81
CA GLU A 67 -2.42 44.47 22.21
C GLU A 67 -1.60 43.64 21.22
N GLU A 68 -1.82 43.84 19.94
CA GLU A 68 -1.03 43.22 18.87
C GLU A 68 0.46 43.59 18.94
N LEU A 69 0.80 44.82 19.31
CA LEU A 69 2.16 45.26 19.55
C LEU A 69 2.81 44.47 20.70
N ILE A 70 2.07 44.23 21.79
CA ILE A 70 2.55 43.45 22.94
C ILE A 70 2.87 42.02 22.48
N SER A 71 1.99 41.42 21.71
CA SER A 71 2.16 40.09 21.13
C SER A 71 3.39 40.02 20.19
N ALA A 72 3.56 41.04 19.33
CA ALA A 72 4.71 41.14 18.43
C ALA A 72 6.05 41.30 19.23
N LYS A 73 6.05 42.07 20.33
CA LYS A 73 7.23 42.18 21.20
C LYS A 73 7.59 40.88 21.91
N LYS A 74 6.60 40.06 22.30
CA LYS A 74 6.83 38.71 22.86
C LYS A 74 7.52 37.79 21.85
N LEU A 75 7.04 37.77 20.60
CA LEU A 75 7.67 37.00 19.51
C LEU A 75 9.10 37.45 19.26
N LEU A 76 9.33 38.80 19.20
CA LEU A 76 10.68 39.34 19.00
C LEU A 76 11.62 38.96 20.13
N LYS A 77 11.16 38.99 21.39
CA LYS A 77 11.92 38.55 22.56
C LYS A 77 12.25 37.04 22.52
N ALA A 78 11.41 36.25 21.90
CA ALA A 78 11.64 34.82 21.64
C ALA A 78 12.52 34.56 20.40
N GLY A 79 13.12 35.63 19.79
CA GLY A 79 13.97 35.48 18.60
C GLY A 79 13.22 35.23 17.29
N GLN A 80 11.91 35.42 17.27
CA GLN A 80 11.08 35.21 16.09
C GLN A 80 10.66 36.52 15.44
N SER A 81 10.65 36.60 14.10
CA SER A 81 10.19 37.79 13.38
C SER A 81 8.66 37.86 13.40
N PRO A 82 8.03 38.89 14.02
CA PRO A 82 6.58 39.08 14.01
C PRO A 82 6.00 39.26 12.61
N ALA A 83 6.73 39.88 11.69
CA ALA A 83 6.27 40.05 10.32
C ALA A 83 6.31 38.72 9.53
N ALA A 84 7.29 37.86 9.79
CA ALA A 84 7.35 36.54 9.22
C ALA A 84 6.21 35.67 9.78
N ALA A 85 6.02 35.61 11.11
CA ALA A 85 4.97 34.86 11.75
C ALA A 85 3.56 35.26 11.22
N LYS A 86 3.32 36.58 11.03
CA LYS A 86 2.05 37.06 10.45
C LYS A 86 1.90 36.62 8.98
N ARG A 87 2.94 36.71 8.16
CA ARG A 87 2.93 36.25 6.77
C ARG A 87 2.69 34.74 6.67
N ASP A 88 3.31 33.95 7.54
CA ASP A 88 3.14 32.51 7.57
C ASP A 88 1.74 32.12 8.02
N GLY A 89 1.17 32.83 9.01
CA GLY A 89 -0.22 32.68 9.41
C GLY A 89 -1.21 33.03 8.28
N ILE A 90 -0.99 34.09 7.54
CA ILE A 90 -1.81 34.47 6.36
C ILE A 90 -1.63 33.44 5.24
N ARG A 91 -0.41 32.93 4.99
CA ARG A 91 -0.18 31.86 4.01
C ARG A 91 -0.86 30.56 4.41
N GLN A 92 -0.82 30.21 5.69
CA GLN A 92 -1.54 29.01 6.19
C GLN A 92 -3.06 29.16 6.01
N ILE A 93 -3.62 30.35 6.20
CA ILE A 93 -5.06 30.59 6.02
C ILE A 93 -5.44 30.69 4.53
N ALA A 94 -4.66 31.42 3.73
CA ALA A 94 -4.93 31.61 2.30
C ALA A 94 -4.56 30.40 1.42
N GLY A 95 -3.66 29.53 1.90
CA GLY A 95 -3.27 28.27 1.28
C GLY A 95 -3.86 27.05 1.97
N ALA A 96 -4.84 27.20 2.83
CA ALA A 96 -5.52 26.10 3.50
C ALA A 96 -6.42 25.37 2.49
N GLU A 97 -5.78 24.50 1.73
CA GLU A 97 -6.47 23.60 0.80
C GLU A 97 -7.12 22.45 1.58
N THR A 98 -8.22 21.96 1.03
CA THR A 98 -8.93 20.83 1.61
C THR A 98 -8.13 19.55 1.54
N PHE A 99 -8.47 18.57 2.34
CA PHE A 99 -7.84 17.25 2.33
C PHE A 99 -7.89 16.59 0.94
N THR A 100 -8.95 16.83 0.16
CA THR A 100 -9.07 16.34 -1.23
C THR A 100 -7.91 16.82 -2.09
N VAL A 101 -7.59 18.11 -2.06
CA VAL A 101 -6.52 18.70 -2.89
C VAL A 101 -5.17 18.05 -2.59
N TYR A 102 -4.84 17.88 -1.30
CA TYR A 102 -3.59 17.20 -0.90
C TYR A 102 -3.58 15.72 -1.24
N THR A 103 -4.72 15.05 -1.15
CA THR A 103 -4.86 13.63 -1.50
C THR A 103 -4.64 13.41 -2.99
N ASP A 104 -5.24 14.24 -3.85
CA ASP A 104 -5.06 14.19 -5.31
C ASP A 104 -3.62 14.48 -5.71
N ALA A 105 -3.01 15.49 -5.09
CA ALA A 105 -1.61 15.83 -5.32
C ALA A 105 -0.67 14.68 -4.88
N TYR A 106 -0.92 14.06 -3.72
CA TYR A 106 -0.19 12.88 -3.25
C TYR A 106 -0.32 11.71 -4.21
N MET A 107 -1.53 11.40 -4.67
CA MET A 107 -1.78 10.28 -5.58
C MET A 107 -1.16 10.48 -6.97
N LYS A 108 -1.02 11.74 -7.43
CA LYS A 108 -0.27 12.07 -8.66
C LYS A 108 1.24 11.92 -8.48
N TYR A 109 1.76 12.28 -7.31
CA TYR A 109 3.19 12.28 -7.02
C TYR A 109 3.73 10.88 -6.75
N VAL A 110 3.00 10.05 -6.00
CA VAL A 110 3.52 8.78 -5.52
C VAL A 110 3.63 7.75 -6.65
N THR A 111 4.79 7.11 -6.76
CA THR A 111 5.00 6.00 -7.70
C THR A 111 4.52 4.71 -7.04
N LEU A 112 3.47 4.12 -7.58
CA LEU A 112 2.84 2.89 -7.11
C LEU A 112 2.63 1.93 -8.27
N ALA A 113 2.66 0.62 -7.99
CA ALA A 113 2.14 -0.37 -8.92
C ALA A 113 0.63 -0.17 -9.13
N ASP A 114 0.13 -0.45 -10.34
CA ASP A 114 -1.27 -0.18 -10.72
C ASP A 114 -2.29 -0.80 -9.76
N SER A 115 -2.08 -2.04 -9.33
CA SER A 115 -2.94 -2.71 -8.36
C SER A 115 -2.97 -2.02 -6.99
N THR A 116 -1.81 -1.52 -6.54
CA THR A 116 -1.71 -0.76 -5.27
C THR A 116 -2.37 0.60 -5.41
N ARG A 117 -2.19 1.27 -6.56
CA ARG A 117 -2.85 2.54 -6.87
C ARG A 117 -4.37 2.37 -6.88
N ALA A 118 -4.89 1.38 -7.60
CA ALA A 118 -6.31 1.09 -7.66
C ALA A 118 -6.91 0.77 -6.28
N MET A 119 -6.22 -0.04 -5.48
CA MET A 119 -6.65 -0.35 -4.11
C MET A 119 -6.68 0.89 -3.22
N LYS A 120 -5.63 1.72 -3.24
CA LYS A 120 -5.60 2.97 -2.46
C LYS A 120 -6.69 3.92 -2.91
N GLN A 121 -6.89 4.09 -4.23
CA GLN A 121 -7.93 4.95 -4.78
C GLN A 121 -9.32 4.51 -4.31
N ALA A 122 -9.61 3.20 -4.39
CA ALA A 122 -10.88 2.67 -3.92
C ALA A 122 -11.13 2.92 -2.42
N VAL A 123 -10.10 2.86 -1.58
CA VAL A 123 -10.19 3.19 -0.15
C VAL A 123 -10.38 4.71 0.05
N ILE A 124 -9.67 5.53 -0.72
CA ILE A 124 -9.79 6.99 -0.69
C ILE A 124 -11.22 7.40 -1.03
N ASP A 125 -11.76 6.92 -2.14
CA ASP A 125 -13.06 7.34 -2.66
C ASP A 125 -14.21 6.84 -1.79
N ARG A 126 -14.12 5.61 -1.28
CA ARG A 126 -15.18 5.00 -0.49
C ARG A 126 -15.21 5.46 0.97
N ASP A 127 -14.05 5.62 1.59
CA ASP A 127 -13.93 5.76 3.05
C ASP A 127 -13.40 7.11 3.51
N ILE A 128 -12.39 7.66 2.80
CA ILE A 128 -11.64 8.83 3.27
C ILE A 128 -12.30 10.13 2.80
N LEU A 129 -12.49 10.31 1.50
CA LEU A 129 -13.03 11.56 0.96
C LEU A 129 -14.45 11.89 1.45
N PRO A 130 -15.38 10.94 1.59
CA PRO A 130 -16.68 11.24 2.15
C PRO A 130 -16.64 11.76 3.60
N ALA A 131 -15.63 11.39 4.37
CA ALA A 131 -15.48 11.79 5.77
C ALA A 131 -14.62 13.04 5.97
N LEU A 132 -13.56 13.18 5.17
CA LEU A 132 -12.51 14.18 5.39
C LEU A 132 -12.30 15.14 4.21
N GLY A 133 -12.77 14.81 3.02
CA GLY A 133 -12.39 15.49 1.77
C GLY A 133 -12.59 17.00 1.80
N ASN A 134 -13.71 17.48 2.33
CA ASN A 134 -14.04 18.91 2.41
C ASN A 134 -13.48 19.62 3.65
N LYS A 135 -12.79 18.89 4.55
CA LYS A 135 -12.16 19.48 5.73
C LYS A 135 -10.81 20.09 5.37
N MET A 136 -10.48 21.20 6.00
CA MET A 136 -9.12 21.73 5.97
C MET A 136 -8.18 20.75 6.69
N MET A 137 -6.93 20.64 6.22
CA MET A 137 -5.93 19.78 6.86
C MET A 137 -5.76 20.08 8.37
N THR A 138 -5.89 21.33 8.77
CA THR A 138 -5.77 21.79 10.17
C THR A 138 -6.97 21.39 11.05
N GLU A 139 -8.12 21.06 10.47
CA GLU A 139 -9.33 20.64 11.19
C GLU A 139 -9.37 19.15 11.50
N ILE A 140 -8.52 18.36 10.83
CA ILE A 140 -8.48 16.92 11.00
C ILE A 140 -7.60 16.59 12.21
N THR A 141 -8.25 16.24 13.32
CA THR A 141 -7.58 15.86 14.57
C THR A 141 -7.38 14.35 14.67
N THR A 142 -6.51 13.90 15.59
CA THR A 142 -6.30 12.48 15.88
C THR A 142 -7.61 11.76 16.22
N ARG A 143 -8.52 12.44 16.95
CA ARG A 143 -9.85 11.90 17.27
C ARG A 143 -10.68 11.64 16.02
N VAL A 144 -10.72 12.58 15.09
CA VAL A 144 -11.46 12.44 13.82
C VAL A 144 -10.95 11.23 13.01
N VAL A 145 -9.63 11.05 12.94
CA VAL A 145 -9.04 9.89 12.26
C VAL A 145 -9.38 8.59 12.99
N ARG A 146 -9.32 8.60 14.32
CA ARG A 146 -9.65 7.43 15.15
C ARG A 146 -11.11 7.03 14.98
N ASP A 147 -12.04 7.96 15.08
CA ASP A 147 -13.47 7.72 14.91
C ASP A 147 -13.80 7.17 13.51
N LEU A 148 -13.07 7.61 12.48
CA LEU A 148 -13.19 7.03 11.13
C LEU A 148 -12.71 5.58 11.08
N CYS A 149 -11.55 5.28 11.68
CA CYS A 149 -11.02 3.93 11.73
C CYS A 149 -11.96 2.98 12.50
N ASP A 150 -12.51 3.42 13.64
CA ASP A 150 -13.40 2.61 14.49
C ASP A 150 -14.70 2.26 13.75
N ARG A 151 -15.33 3.21 13.06
CA ARG A 151 -16.51 2.93 12.20
C ARG A 151 -16.23 1.89 11.12
N ILE A 152 -15.02 1.92 10.55
CA ILE A 152 -14.63 0.94 9.54
C ILE A 152 -14.40 -0.45 10.16
N VAL A 153 -13.85 -0.50 11.37
CA VAL A 153 -13.69 -1.75 12.14
C VAL A 153 -15.05 -2.35 12.50
N GLU A 154 -16.01 -1.54 12.97
CA GLU A 154 -17.39 -1.95 13.31
C GLU A 154 -18.11 -2.62 12.14
N ARG A 155 -17.93 -2.13 10.92
CA ARG A 155 -18.48 -2.80 9.72
C ARG A 155 -17.68 -4.00 9.22
N GLY A 156 -16.69 -4.48 9.99
CA GLY A 156 -15.85 -5.64 9.65
C GLY A 156 -14.59 -5.35 8.84
N GLY A 157 -14.32 -4.08 8.49
CA GLY A 157 -13.22 -3.67 7.63
C GLY A 157 -11.88 -3.45 8.35
N ARG A 158 -11.44 -4.34 9.24
CA ARG A 158 -10.24 -4.17 10.07
C ARG A 158 -8.98 -3.80 9.28
N ALA A 159 -8.68 -4.53 8.21
CA ALA A 159 -7.52 -4.26 7.35
C ALA A 159 -7.65 -2.90 6.63
N THR A 160 -8.86 -2.57 6.18
CA THR A 160 -9.17 -1.28 5.54
C THR A 160 -8.96 -0.11 6.50
N ALA A 161 -9.34 -0.25 7.77
CA ALA A 161 -9.12 0.79 8.78
C ALA A 161 -7.64 1.13 8.97
N ILE A 162 -6.76 0.12 9.01
CA ILE A 162 -5.31 0.33 9.03
C ILE A 162 -4.83 1.03 7.75
N GLN A 163 -5.33 0.62 6.58
CA GLN A 163 -4.98 1.27 5.30
C GLN A 163 -5.43 2.73 5.26
N VAL A 164 -6.61 3.05 5.77
CA VAL A 164 -7.11 4.43 5.90
C VAL A 164 -6.15 5.27 6.74
N ARG A 165 -5.75 4.79 7.90
CA ARG A 165 -4.77 5.45 8.76
C ARG A 165 -3.44 5.68 8.03
N GLU A 166 -2.92 4.67 7.31
CA GLU A 166 -1.66 4.77 6.56
C GLU A 166 -1.74 5.76 5.40
N ILE A 167 -2.86 5.79 4.68
CA ILE A 167 -3.08 6.74 3.58
C ILE A 167 -3.13 8.16 4.13
N ILE A 168 -3.92 8.42 5.17
CA ILE A 168 -4.00 9.74 5.82
C ILE A 168 -2.61 10.19 6.29
N SER A 169 -1.88 9.32 7.00
CA SER A 169 -0.51 9.63 7.45
C SER A 169 0.42 9.96 6.28
N SER A 170 0.28 9.27 5.15
CA SER A 170 1.10 9.50 3.97
C SER A 170 0.79 10.84 3.28
N VAL A 171 -0.48 11.24 3.24
CA VAL A 171 -0.91 12.55 2.71
C VAL A 171 -0.32 13.69 3.54
N TYR A 172 -0.37 13.59 4.88
CA TYR A 172 0.25 14.59 5.77
C TYR A 172 1.77 14.64 5.63
N ARG A 173 2.44 13.49 5.52
CA ARG A 173 3.89 13.47 5.25
C ARG A 173 4.22 14.17 3.93
N TYR A 174 3.46 13.86 2.87
CA TYR A 174 3.61 14.51 1.56
C TYR A 174 3.47 16.04 1.66
N ALA A 175 2.51 16.55 2.42
CA ALA A 175 2.33 17.98 2.65
C ALA A 175 3.52 18.57 3.44
N ASN A 176 3.97 17.90 4.49
CA ASN A 176 5.06 18.37 5.34
C ASN A 176 6.42 18.36 4.62
N ASP A 177 6.66 17.38 3.75
CA ASP A 177 7.85 17.36 2.88
C ASP A 177 7.92 18.57 1.94
N ARG A 178 6.79 19.28 1.75
CA ARG A 178 6.67 20.53 0.96
C ARG A 178 6.60 21.79 1.81
N GLY A 179 6.89 21.67 3.10
CA GLY A 179 7.04 22.81 4.01
C GLY A 179 5.74 23.32 4.64
N HIS A 180 4.63 22.54 4.56
CA HIS A 180 3.36 23.00 5.17
C HIS A 180 3.36 22.95 6.71
N GLY A 181 4.25 22.19 7.36
CA GLY A 181 4.42 22.15 8.82
C GLY A 181 3.16 21.72 9.59
N LEU A 182 2.35 20.82 9.01
CA LEU A 182 1.09 20.37 9.57
C LEU A 182 1.29 19.27 10.63
N PHE A 183 0.54 19.33 11.71
CA PHE A 183 0.44 18.20 12.64
C PHE A 183 -0.17 16.99 11.92
N ASN A 184 0.50 15.82 11.96
CA ASN A 184 0.00 14.60 11.35
C ASN A 184 -0.90 13.84 12.33
N PRO A 185 -2.23 13.88 12.18
CA PRO A 185 -3.19 13.33 13.14
C PRO A 185 -3.20 11.79 13.17
N ALA A 186 -2.61 11.14 12.17
CA ALA A 186 -2.53 9.70 12.09
C ALA A 186 -1.20 9.14 12.61
N ALA A 187 -0.20 9.98 12.91
CA ALA A 187 1.14 9.52 13.28
C ALA A 187 1.15 8.68 14.55
N ASP A 188 0.46 9.14 15.60
CA ASP A 188 0.45 8.51 16.93
C ASP A 188 -0.55 7.36 17.05
N ILE A 189 -1.39 7.14 16.06
CA ILE A 189 -2.33 6.00 16.05
C ILE A 189 -1.57 4.74 15.63
N LYS A 190 -1.27 3.87 16.57
CA LYS A 190 -0.61 2.59 16.28
C LYS A 190 -1.54 1.67 15.50
N PRO A 191 -1.10 1.02 14.39
CA PRO A 191 -1.91 0.05 13.66
C PRO A 191 -2.49 -1.05 14.56
N SER A 192 -1.71 -1.53 15.54
CA SER A 192 -2.14 -2.55 16.52
C SER A 192 -3.27 -2.08 17.44
N SER A 193 -3.44 -0.76 17.65
CA SER A 193 -4.57 -0.22 18.42
C SER A 193 -5.87 -0.15 17.61
N ILE A 194 -5.79 -0.24 16.29
CA ILE A 194 -6.96 -0.30 15.39
C ILE A 194 -7.41 -1.75 15.26
N ALA A 195 -6.49 -2.64 14.87
CA ALA A 195 -6.77 -4.07 14.76
C ALA A 195 -5.48 -4.88 14.87
N MET A 196 -5.59 -6.01 15.55
CA MET A 196 -4.53 -7.02 15.55
C MET A 196 -4.87 -8.14 14.59
N PHE A 197 -3.90 -8.54 13.79
CA PHE A 197 -3.99 -9.70 12.91
C PHE A 197 -3.07 -10.79 13.42
N LYS A 198 -3.61 -12.01 13.55
CA LYS A 198 -2.77 -13.19 13.66
C LYS A 198 -2.32 -13.57 12.24
N PRO A 199 -1.02 -13.80 12.00
CA PRO A 199 -0.57 -14.37 10.74
C PRO A 199 -1.34 -15.66 10.45
N ARG A 200 -1.69 -15.89 9.20
CA ARG A 200 -2.20 -17.19 8.77
C ARG A 200 -1.02 -18.15 8.69
N GLU A 201 -1.09 -19.26 9.40
CA GLU A 201 -0.05 -20.29 9.45
C GLU A 201 -0.53 -21.63 8.88
N ARG A 202 -1.64 -21.60 8.14
CA ARG A 202 -2.26 -22.81 7.57
C ARG A 202 -1.35 -23.45 6.53
N THR A 203 -1.00 -24.70 6.75
CA THR A 203 -0.39 -25.63 5.82
C THR A 203 -1.22 -26.90 5.77
N LEU A 204 -1.33 -27.54 4.61
CA LEU A 204 -2.02 -28.80 4.46
C LEU A 204 -1.04 -29.96 4.74
N SER A 205 -1.54 -31.03 5.34
CA SER A 205 -0.80 -32.27 5.37
C SER A 205 -0.86 -33.02 4.02
N PRO A 206 0.02 -34.00 3.77
CA PRO A 206 -0.09 -34.88 2.62
C PRO A 206 -1.47 -35.52 2.46
N ASP A 207 -2.05 -36.02 3.57
CA ASP A 207 -3.40 -36.57 3.58
C ASP A 207 -4.46 -35.56 3.14
N GLU A 208 -4.41 -34.34 3.69
CA GLU A 208 -5.33 -33.28 3.32
C GLU A 208 -5.22 -32.88 1.85
N ILE A 209 -4.01 -32.89 1.27
CA ILE A 209 -3.79 -32.68 -0.17
C ILE A 209 -4.51 -33.78 -0.97
N GLY A 210 -4.29 -35.03 -0.60
CA GLY A 210 -4.93 -36.18 -1.26
C GLY A 210 -6.46 -36.10 -1.20
N ILE A 211 -7.03 -35.90 -0.02
CA ILE A 211 -8.47 -35.74 0.21
C ILE A 211 -9.03 -34.60 -0.61
N PHE A 212 -8.38 -33.43 -0.55
CA PHE A 212 -8.86 -32.23 -1.25
C PHE A 212 -8.91 -32.42 -2.76
N PHE A 213 -7.85 -32.94 -3.39
CA PHE A 213 -7.82 -33.07 -4.84
C PHE A 213 -8.70 -34.19 -5.36
N ARG A 214 -8.90 -35.29 -4.61
CA ARG A 214 -9.91 -36.30 -4.94
C ARG A 214 -11.34 -35.70 -4.89
N ALA A 215 -11.67 -35.05 -3.79
CA ALA A 215 -12.98 -34.40 -3.66
C ALA A 215 -13.21 -33.29 -4.70
N LEU A 216 -12.15 -32.59 -5.12
CA LEU A 216 -12.22 -31.56 -6.15
C LEU A 216 -12.74 -32.12 -7.49
N ASP A 217 -12.45 -33.38 -7.80
CA ASP A 217 -12.94 -34.01 -9.03
C ASP A 217 -14.46 -34.26 -9.04
N ASP A 218 -15.07 -34.39 -7.88
CA ASP A 218 -16.51 -34.58 -7.72
C ASP A 218 -17.29 -33.26 -7.65
N VAL A 219 -16.61 -32.14 -7.35
CA VAL A 219 -17.26 -30.83 -7.28
C VAL A 219 -17.63 -30.33 -8.68
N GLY A 220 -18.85 -29.85 -8.84
CA GLY A 220 -19.35 -29.23 -10.07
C GLY A 220 -18.61 -27.94 -10.43
N ALA A 221 -17.47 -28.06 -11.11
CA ALA A 221 -16.64 -26.96 -11.58
C ALA A 221 -16.06 -27.25 -12.97
N MET A 222 -15.67 -26.21 -13.69
CA MET A 222 -14.98 -26.36 -14.97
C MET A 222 -13.65 -27.11 -14.78
N GLY A 223 -13.37 -28.10 -15.61
CA GLY A 223 -12.13 -28.89 -15.57
C GLY A 223 -10.88 -28.02 -15.62
N THR A 224 -10.92 -26.91 -16.39
CA THR A 224 -9.82 -25.92 -16.45
C THR A 224 -9.50 -25.30 -15.08
N MET A 225 -10.48 -25.09 -14.22
CA MET A 225 -10.26 -24.55 -12.87
C MET A 225 -9.67 -25.59 -11.92
N LYS A 226 -10.05 -26.88 -12.08
CA LYS A 226 -9.47 -28.00 -11.32
C LYS A 226 -8.00 -28.17 -11.69
N MET A 227 -7.70 -28.19 -13.00
CA MET A 227 -6.32 -28.20 -13.51
C MET A 227 -5.51 -27.00 -13.02
N ALA A 228 -6.11 -25.82 -13.00
CA ALA A 228 -5.48 -24.60 -12.51
C ALA A 228 -5.03 -24.71 -11.05
N LEU A 229 -5.86 -25.25 -10.15
CA LEU A 229 -5.49 -25.43 -8.74
C LEU A 229 -4.32 -26.40 -8.57
N LYS A 230 -4.34 -27.51 -9.30
CA LYS A 230 -3.24 -28.49 -9.28
C LYS A 230 -1.94 -27.87 -9.82
N LEU A 231 -2.03 -27.14 -10.93
CA LEU A 231 -0.89 -26.47 -11.53
C LEU A 231 -0.25 -25.42 -10.57
N VAL A 232 -1.04 -24.65 -9.85
CA VAL A 232 -0.57 -23.70 -8.84
C VAL A 232 0.19 -24.41 -7.70
N LEU A 233 -0.32 -25.57 -7.24
CA LEU A 233 0.37 -26.37 -6.21
C LEU A 233 1.70 -26.90 -6.74
N LEU A 234 1.74 -27.43 -7.97
CA LEU A 234 2.95 -28.02 -8.54
C LEU A 234 4.04 -27.02 -8.88
N THR A 235 3.67 -25.79 -9.24
CA THR A 235 4.61 -24.76 -9.71
C THR A 235 5.00 -23.73 -8.66
N LEU A 236 4.37 -23.76 -7.48
CA LEU A 236 4.64 -22.84 -6.38
C LEU A 236 4.46 -21.36 -6.73
N VAL A 237 3.74 -21.01 -7.79
CA VAL A 237 3.50 -19.63 -8.21
C VAL A 237 2.50 -18.90 -7.31
N ARG A 238 2.55 -17.58 -7.31
CA ARG A 238 1.53 -16.77 -6.64
C ARG A 238 0.24 -16.78 -7.45
N LYS A 239 -0.90 -16.68 -6.75
CA LYS A 239 -2.21 -16.62 -7.40
C LYS A 239 -2.28 -15.60 -8.54
N SER A 240 -1.77 -14.38 -8.34
CA SER A 240 -1.76 -13.36 -9.39
C SER A 240 -0.83 -13.69 -10.55
N GLU A 241 0.29 -14.32 -10.29
CA GLU A 241 1.22 -14.79 -11.33
C GLU A 241 0.53 -15.81 -12.24
N PHE A 242 -0.24 -16.74 -11.66
CA PHE A 242 -1.04 -17.70 -12.40
C PHE A 242 -2.23 -17.08 -13.11
N THR A 243 -3.03 -16.26 -12.41
CA THR A 243 -4.29 -15.70 -12.95
C THR A 243 -4.07 -14.90 -14.23
N TYR A 244 -2.97 -14.18 -14.34
CA TYR A 244 -2.64 -13.35 -15.51
C TYR A 244 -1.65 -14.03 -16.47
N ALA A 245 -1.38 -15.33 -16.30
CA ALA A 245 -0.45 -16.06 -17.16
C ALA A 245 -0.99 -16.19 -18.58
N THR A 246 -0.11 -16.01 -19.56
CA THR A 246 -0.41 -16.15 -20.98
C THR A 246 0.38 -17.29 -21.62
N TRP A 247 -0.13 -17.78 -22.75
CA TRP A 247 0.53 -18.85 -23.49
C TRP A 247 1.91 -18.46 -24.02
N GLN A 248 2.16 -17.17 -24.23
CA GLN A 248 3.47 -16.66 -24.66
C GLN A 248 4.58 -16.83 -23.60
N GLU A 249 4.20 -17.07 -22.34
CA GLU A 249 5.13 -17.30 -21.25
C GLU A 249 5.60 -18.76 -21.17
N ILE A 250 4.93 -19.67 -21.90
CA ILE A 250 5.22 -21.11 -21.87
C ILE A 250 6.11 -21.51 -23.05
N ASP A 251 7.27 -22.00 -22.75
CA ASP A 251 8.14 -22.65 -23.74
C ASP A 251 7.88 -24.16 -23.73
N PHE A 252 7.08 -24.65 -24.68
CA PHE A 252 6.73 -26.07 -24.82
C PHE A 252 7.92 -26.92 -25.33
N LYS A 253 8.98 -26.31 -25.87
CA LYS A 253 10.16 -27.04 -26.31
C LYS A 253 11.05 -27.41 -25.12
N ASN A 254 11.28 -26.43 -24.23
CA ASN A 254 12.15 -26.60 -23.07
C ASN A 254 11.37 -26.88 -21.77
N TRP A 255 10.05 -26.90 -21.84
CA TRP A 255 9.15 -27.07 -20.71
C TRP A 255 9.43 -26.11 -19.56
N THR A 256 9.53 -24.84 -19.90
CA THR A 256 9.71 -23.77 -18.92
C THR A 256 8.57 -22.76 -19.02
N TRP A 257 8.23 -22.19 -17.90
CA TRP A 257 7.32 -21.06 -17.79
C TRP A 257 8.10 -19.85 -17.31
N THR A 258 8.19 -18.81 -18.16
CA THR A 258 8.90 -17.57 -17.84
C THR A 258 7.91 -16.45 -17.56
N ILE A 259 7.77 -16.08 -16.28
CA ILE A 259 6.97 -14.92 -15.88
C ILE A 259 7.81 -13.66 -16.11
N PRO A 260 7.35 -12.70 -16.93
CA PRO A 260 8.13 -11.51 -17.26
C PRO A 260 8.27 -10.54 -16.08
N ALA A 261 9.32 -9.73 -16.10
CA ALA A 261 9.71 -8.87 -14.98
C ALA A 261 8.65 -7.83 -14.58
N ASP A 262 7.87 -7.33 -15.51
CA ASP A 262 6.80 -6.35 -15.29
C ASP A 262 5.65 -6.92 -14.46
N ARG A 263 5.39 -8.23 -14.56
CA ARG A 263 4.39 -8.95 -13.78
C ARG A 263 4.90 -9.39 -12.40
N MET A 264 6.22 -9.37 -12.17
CA MET A 264 6.85 -9.79 -10.92
C MET A 264 6.95 -8.64 -9.91
N LYS A 265 6.65 -8.93 -8.63
CA LYS A 265 6.79 -7.94 -7.55
C LYS A 265 8.21 -7.39 -7.43
N ALA A 266 9.21 -8.23 -7.68
CA ALA A 266 10.62 -7.88 -7.60
C ALA A 266 11.19 -7.27 -8.89
N ARG A 267 10.35 -7.09 -9.94
CA ARG A 267 10.78 -6.56 -11.25
C ARG A 267 11.92 -7.36 -11.89
N ARG A 268 11.97 -8.67 -11.66
CA ARG A 268 12.89 -9.62 -12.29
C ARG A 268 12.09 -10.77 -12.86
N ALA A 269 12.43 -11.20 -14.08
CA ALA A 269 11.81 -12.37 -14.69
C ALA A 269 12.06 -13.61 -13.84
N HIS A 270 11.08 -14.50 -13.80
CA HIS A 270 11.16 -15.74 -13.05
C HIS A 270 10.90 -16.94 -13.95
N VAL A 271 11.85 -17.88 -13.99
CA VAL A 271 11.74 -19.11 -14.77
C VAL A 271 11.33 -20.26 -13.85
N ILE A 272 10.27 -20.97 -14.23
CA ILE A 272 9.77 -22.17 -13.56
C ILE A 272 10.05 -23.35 -14.48
N TYR A 273 10.68 -24.38 -13.94
CA TYR A 273 10.95 -25.64 -14.64
C TYR A 273 9.75 -26.56 -14.41
N LEU A 274 9.03 -26.89 -15.47
CA LEU A 274 7.76 -27.58 -15.39
C LEU A 274 7.95 -29.08 -15.22
N PRO A 275 7.50 -29.66 -14.08
CA PRO A 275 7.48 -31.11 -13.91
C PRO A 275 6.49 -31.73 -14.90
N LYS A 276 6.63 -33.02 -15.18
CA LYS A 276 5.84 -33.73 -16.20
C LYS A 276 4.34 -33.58 -15.99
N GLN A 277 3.88 -33.70 -14.78
CA GLN A 277 2.46 -33.52 -14.42
C GLN A 277 1.96 -32.10 -14.75
N ALA A 278 2.77 -31.08 -14.57
CA ALA A 278 2.42 -29.71 -14.95
C ALA A 278 2.39 -29.53 -16.48
N GLN A 279 3.27 -30.23 -17.22
CA GLN A 279 3.27 -30.24 -18.69
C GLN A 279 1.95 -30.84 -19.21
N ASP A 280 1.50 -31.97 -18.67
CA ASP A 280 0.26 -32.63 -19.06
C ASP A 280 -0.96 -31.75 -18.77
N LEU A 281 -0.98 -31.05 -17.61
CA LEU A 281 -2.02 -30.09 -17.26
C LEU A 281 -2.04 -28.88 -18.22
N LEU A 282 -0.90 -28.38 -18.64
CA LEU A 282 -0.80 -27.27 -19.59
C LEU A 282 -1.28 -27.69 -20.99
N ILE A 283 -0.97 -28.88 -21.44
CA ILE A 283 -1.51 -29.44 -22.69
C ILE A 283 -3.04 -29.50 -22.61
N GLY A 284 -3.61 -30.04 -21.51
CA GLY A 284 -5.03 -30.08 -21.29
C GLY A 284 -5.69 -28.70 -21.26
N LEU A 285 -5.07 -27.74 -20.60
CA LEU A 285 -5.54 -26.35 -20.58
C LEU A 285 -5.51 -25.70 -21.97
N GLN A 286 -4.47 -25.97 -22.76
CA GLN A 286 -4.32 -25.44 -24.12
C GLN A 286 -5.43 -25.93 -25.05
N MET A 287 -5.78 -27.21 -24.94
CA MET A 287 -6.92 -27.77 -25.69
C MET A 287 -8.26 -27.13 -25.34
N CYS A 288 -8.41 -26.61 -24.12
CA CYS A 288 -9.61 -25.94 -23.62
C CYS A 288 -9.57 -24.40 -23.77
N ALA A 289 -8.46 -23.80 -24.22
CA ALA A 289 -8.26 -22.35 -24.20
C ALA A 289 -9.15 -21.56 -25.17
N GLY A 290 -9.69 -22.20 -26.23
CA GLY A 290 -10.62 -21.59 -27.19
C GLY A 290 -10.07 -20.33 -27.87
N GLY A 291 -8.76 -20.25 -28.10
CA GLY A 291 -8.10 -19.09 -28.71
C GLY A 291 -7.82 -17.92 -27.76
N SER A 292 -8.02 -18.11 -26.45
CA SER A 292 -7.64 -17.12 -25.45
C SER A 292 -6.12 -16.99 -25.34
N GLU A 293 -5.64 -15.77 -25.08
CA GLU A 293 -4.23 -15.53 -24.74
C GLU A 293 -3.85 -16.04 -23.33
N TYR A 294 -4.83 -16.15 -22.41
CA TYR A 294 -4.62 -16.58 -21.03
C TYR A 294 -4.67 -18.11 -20.90
N LEU A 295 -3.85 -18.67 -19.98
CA LEU A 295 -3.87 -20.07 -19.63
C LEU A 295 -5.27 -20.52 -19.17
N VAL A 296 -5.89 -19.69 -18.34
CA VAL A 296 -7.27 -19.89 -17.88
C VAL A 296 -8.06 -18.58 -18.04
N PRO A 297 -8.89 -18.51 -19.09
CA PRO A 297 -9.69 -17.32 -19.33
C PRO A 297 -10.89 -17.22 -18.38
N GLY A 298 -11.45 -16.02 -18.32
CA GLY A 298 -12.69 -15.76 -17.59
C GLY A 298 -13.90 -16.47 -18.22
N ARG A 299 -14.79 -17.01 -17.38
CA ARG A 299 -15.96 -17.80 -17.80
C ARG A 299 -16.85 -17.11 -18.84
N TYR A 300 -17.07 -15.81 -18.70
CA TYR A 300 -17.98 -15.03 -19.54
C TYR A 300 -17.27 -14.18 -20.60
N ASN A 301 -15.95 -14.07 -20.49
CA ASN A 301 -15.14 -13.29 -21.42
C ASN A 301 -13.75 -13.91 -21.54
N PHE A 302 -13.53 -14.67 -22.57
CA PHE A 302 -12.25 -15.35 -22.82
C PHE A 302 -11.09 -14.41 -23.23
N ARG A 303 -11.39 -13.12 -23.48
CA ARG A 303 -10.38 -12.06 -23.66
C ARG A 303 -9.93 -11.44 -22.32
N LYS A 304 -10.46 -11.91 -21.20
CA LYS A 304 -10.05 -11.50 -19.85
C LYS A 304 -9.52 -12.70 -19.09
N PRO A 305 -8.59 -12.50 -18.17
CA PRO A 305 -8.11 -13.56 -17.31
C PRO A 305 -9.21 -14.06 -16.34
N LEU A 306 -8.98 -15.18 -15.72
CA LEU A 306 -9.80 -15.70 -14.63
C LEU A 306 -9.97 -14.63 -13.53
N SER A 307 -11.16 -14.56 -12.91
CA SER A 307 -11.39 -13.63 -11.82
C SER A 307 -10.51 -13.96 -10.60
N ASN A 308 -10.04 -12.90 -9.91
CA ASN A 308 -9.15 -13.05 -8.76
C ASN A 308 -9.76 -13.87 -7.60
N ALA A 309 -11.10 -13.97 -7.51
CA ALA A 309 -11.79 -14.73 -6.49
C ALA A 309 -12.04 -16.21 -6.86
N ALA A 310 -12.00 -16.55 -8.15
CA ALA A 310 -12.53 -17.81 -8.67
C ALA A 310 -11.89 -19.06 -8.03
N LEU A 311 -10.54 -19.10 -7.95
CA LEU A 311 -9.84 -20.25 -7.36
C LEU A 311 -10.11 -20.39 -5.86
N ASN A 312 -10.15 -19.28 -5.10
CA ASN A 312 -10.50 -19.33 -3.68
C ASN A 312 -11.96 -19.75 -3.46
N SER A 313 -12.86 -19.31 -4.34
CA SER A 313 -14.28 -19.74 -4.28
C SER A 313 -14.43 -21.25 -4.58
N LEU A 314 -13.60 -21.77 -5.48
CA LEU A 314 -13.60 -23.21 -5.76
C LEU A 314 -13.05 -23.99 -4.55
N ILE A 315 -11.94 -23.54 -3.95
CA ILE A 315 -11.41 -24.13 -2.71
C ILE A 315 -12.49 -24.17 -1.63
N GLY A 316 -13.14 -23.03 -1.35
CA GLY A 316 -14.18 -22.95 -0.30
C GLY A 316 -15.33 -23.93 -0.53
N ARG A 317 -15.82 -24.05 -1.76
CA ARG A 317 -16.88 -25.03 -2.10
C ARG A 317 -16.41 -26.48 -1.92
N THR A 318 -15.18 -26.78 -2.34
CA THR A 318 -14.63 -28.14 -2.17
C THR A 318 -14.48 -28.49 -0.69
N VAL A 319 -13.94 -27.58 0.13
CA VAL A 319 -13.82 -27.76 1.59
C VAL A 319 -15.19 -27.93 2.23
N GLU A 320 -16.18 -27.15 1.81
CA GLU A 320 -17.56 -27.28 2.31
C GLU A 320 -18.15 -28.68 1.97
N THR A 321 -17.90 -29.19 0.77
CA THR A 321 -18.35 -30.54 0.36
C THR A 321 -17.65 -31.61 1.22
N ILE A 322 -16.34 -31.58 1.36
CA ILE A 322 -15.57 -32.52 2.19
C ILE A 322 -16.10 -32.54 3.62
N ASN A 323 -16.35 -31.36 4.21
CA ASN A 323 -16.81 -31.25 5.59
C ASN A 323 -18.26 -31.75 5.78
N LYS A 324 -19.10 -31.72 4.72
CA LYS A 324 -20.44 -32.31 4.74
C LYS A 324 -20.40 -33.85 4.64
N ASP A 325 -19.45 -34.38 3.91
CA ASP A 325 -19.31 -35.83 3.69
C ASP A 325 -18.63 -36.55 4.88
N GLY A 326 -18.30 -35.80 5.97
CA GLY A 326 -17.85 -36.35 7.24
C GLY A 326 -16.35 -36.29 7.47
N GLU A 327 -15.55 -35.96 6.48
CA GLU A 327 -14.14 -35.62 6.66
C GLU A 327 -13.98 -34.16 7.10
N LYS A 328 -12.85 -33.80 7.71
CA LYS A 328 -12.65 -32.44 8.21
C LYS A 328 -11.36 -31.85 7.68
N ILE A 329 -11.49 -30.83 6.84
CA ILE A 329 -10.38 -29.98 6.40
C ILE A 329 -10.65 -28.54 6.86
N GLN A 330 -9.65 -27.90 7.45
CA GLN A 330 -9.74 -26.49 7.79
C GLN A 330 -9.68 -25.62 6.52
N ASP A 331 -10.33 -24.47 6.57
CA ASP A 331 -10.32 -23.48 5.49
C ASP A 331 -8.89 -23.06 5.11
N PHE A 332 -8.64 -23.00 3.82
CA PHE A 332 -7.39 -22.53 3.25
C PHE A 332 -7.62 -21.72 1.96
N THR A 333 -6.56 -21.13 1.45
CA THR A 333 -6.58 -20.32 0.24
C THR A 333 -5.51 -20.79 -0.76
N VAL A 334 -5.58 -20.29 -1.99
CA VAL A 334 -4.53 -20.52 -3.00
C VAL A 334 -3.12 -20.17 -2.47
N HIS A 335 -3.00 -19.14 -1.62
CA HIS A 335 -1.70 -18.79 -1.03
C HIS A 335 -1.19 -19.83 -0.04
N ASP A 336 -2.10 -20.52 0.64
CA ASP A 336 -1.74 -21.56 1.60
C ASP A 336 -1.23 -22.83 0.88
N LEU A 337 -1.66 -23.12 -0.38
CA LEU A 337 -1.06 -24.17 -1.21
C LEU A 337 0.45 -23.95 -1.44
N ARG A 338 0.82 -22.70 -1.76
CA ARG A 338 2.22 -22.33 -1.94
C ARG A 338 3.01 -22.43 -0.62
N ARG A 339 2.41 -22.02 0.51
CA ARG A 339 3.00 -22.18 1.84
C ARG A 339 3.19 -23.67 2.18
N THR A 340 2.17 -24.48 1.90
CA THR A 340 2.22 -25.93 2.07
C THR A 340 3.40 -26.56 1.33
N ALA A 341 3.54 -26.28 0.04
CA ALA A 341 4.66 -26.78 -0.74
C ALA A 341 6.02 -26.35 -0.16
N SER A 342 6.14 -25.08 0.26
CA SER A 342 7.36 -24.61 0.92
C SER A 342 7.67 -25.38 2.20
N THR A 343 6.67 -25.54 3.07
CA THR A 343 6.85 -26.24 4.37
C THR A 343 7.22 -27.69 4.15
N LEU A 344 6.47 -28.42 3.33
CA LEU A 344 6.70 -29.85 3.10
C LEU A 344 8.03 -30.13 2.40
N LEU A 345 8.47 -29.25 1.48
CA LEU A 345 9.79 -29.35 0.87
C LEU A 345 10.93 -29.10 1.87
N HIS A 346 10.76 -28.18 2.83
CA HIS A 346 11.74 -27.99 3.92
C HIS A 346 11.78 -29.20 4.87
N GLU A 347 10.61 -29.75 5.22
CA GLU A 347 10.52 -30.98 6.04
C GLU A 347 11.08 -32.21 5.34
N ALA A 348 11.08 -32.21 4.00
CA ALA A 348 11.72 -33.21 3.16
C ALA A 348 13.21 -32.94 2.91
N ASP A 349 13.86 -32.08 3.68
CA ASP A 349 15.29 -31.76 3.66
C ASP A 349 15.82 -31.17 2.34
N TYR A 350 14.96 -30.63 1.47
CA TYR A 350 15.46 -29.93 0.28
C TYR A 350 16.18 -28.64 0.67
N PRO A 351 17.30 -28.29 -0.02
CA PRO A 351 18.04 -27.07 0.27
C PRO A 351 17.15 -25.81 0.18
N SER A 352 17.14 -25.01 1.24
CA SER A 352 16.33 -23.80 1.35
C SER A 352 16.51 -22.83 0.16
N ASP A 353 17.74 -22.73 -0.40
CA ASP A 353 18.02 -21.89 -1.56
C ASP A 353 17.24 -22.32 -2.81
N TRP A 354 17.02 -23.62 -3.00
CA TRP A 354 16.23 -24.11 -4.13
C TRP A 354 14.75 -23.77 -3.97
N ILE A 355 14.22 -23.93 -2.75
CA ILE A 355 12.83 -23.65 -2.42
C ILE A 355 12.54 -22.16 -2.55
N GLU A 356 13.35 -21.31 -1.91
CA GLU A 356 13.21 -19.87 -1.95
C GLU A 356 13.31 -19.33 -3.39
N LYS A 357 14.26 -19.88 -4.17
CA LYS A 357 14.42 -19.49 -5.58
C LYS A 357 13.24 -19.96 -6.44
N ALA A 358 12.70 -21.17 -6.20
CA ALA A 358 11.51 -21.66 -6.89
C ALA A 358 10.29 -20.78 -6.60
N GLN A 359 10.21 -20.19 -5.42
CA GLN A 359 9.18 -19.25 -5.04
C GLN A 359 9.43 -17.80 -5.47
N ALA A 360 10.48 -17.50 -6.19
CA ALA A 360 10.89 -16.12 -6.51
C ALA A 360 10.95 -15.22 -5.25
N HIS A 361 11.46 -15.77 -4.14
CA HIS A 361 11.77 -14.98 -2.96
C HIS A 361 13.15 -14.36 -3.12
N GLU A 362 13.24 -13.06 -2.86
CA GLU A 362 14.52 -12.37 -2.84
C GLU A 362 15.25 -12.61 -1.52
N GLN A 363 16.48 -13.06 -1.62
CA GLN A 363 17.37 -13.07 -0.47
C GLN A 363 17.64 -11.62 -0.04
N LYS A 364 17.79 -11.41 1.27
CA LYS A 364 18.05 -10.07 1.83
C LYS A 364 19.44 -10.02 2.45
N GLY A 365 19.97 -8.81 2.58
CA GLY A 365 21.26 -8.57 3.25
C GLY A 365 22.46 -9.07 2.43
N VAL A 366 23.53 -9.45 3.12
CA VAL A 366 24.81 -9.84 2.53
C VAL A 366 24.66 -11.05 1.59
N ARG A 367 23.81 -12.02 1.93
CA ARG A 367 23.56 -13.21 1.11
C ARG A 367 23.05 -12.86 -0.29
N ALA A 368 22.22 -11.83 -0.43
CA ALA A 368 21.70 -11.36 -1.72
C ALA A 368 22.80 -10.83 -2.66
N VAL A 369 23.89 -10.34 -2.09
CA VAL A 369 25.01 -9.80 -2.87
C VAL A 369 25.86 -10.93 -3.45
N TYR A 370 26.09 -11.99 -2.68
CA TYR A 370 27.03 -13.06 -3.04
C TYR A 370 26.37 -14.25 -3.73
N ASN A 371 25.13 -14.62 -3.39
CA ASN A 371 24.44 -15.74 -3.99
C ASN A 371 23.50 -15.27 -5.12
N LYS A 372 23.97 -15.38 -6.37
CA LYS A 372 23.20 -15.07 -7.60
C LYS A 372 22.87 -16.33 -8.41
N ALA A 373 23.08 -17.49 -7.85
CA ALA A 373 22.82 -18.75 -8.53
C ALA A 373 21.32 -18.93 -8.85
N GLU A 374 21.02 -19.46 -10.03
CA GLU A 374 19.65 -19.73 -10.46
C GLU A 374 19.16 -21.13 -10.07
N TYR A 375 20.06 -22.04 -9.72
CA TYR A 375 19.75 -23.42 -9.34
C TYR A 375 18.82 -24.14 -10.33
N ALA A 376 19.03 -23.93 -11.64
CA ALA A 376 18.12 -24.39 -12.68
C ALA A 376 17.85 -25.92 -12.62
N ARG A 377 18.88 -26.73 -12.67
CA ARG A 377 18.77 -28.20 -12.64
C ARG A 377 18.25 -28.68 -11.29
N GLN A 378 18.70 -28.06 -10.21
CA GLN A 378 18.27 -28.37 -8.84
C GLN A 378 16.79 -28.13 -8.64
N ARG A 379 16.28 -26.98 -9.12
CA ARG A 379 14.85 -26.65 -9.05
C ARG A 379 14.03 -27.57 -9.95
N ALA A 380 14.50 -27.93 -11.13
CA ALA A 380 13.83 -28.87 -12.01
C ALA A 380 13.66 -30.25 -11.34
N TYR A 381 14.74 -30.78 -10.75
CA TYR A 381 14.67 -31.99 -9.97
C TYR A 381 13.71 -31.90 -8.79
N MET A 382 13.84 -30.87 -7.96
CA MET A 382 13.00 -30.67 -6.77
C MET A 382 11.52 -30.60 -7.15
N LEU A 383 11.17 -29.81 -8.18
CA LEU A 383 9.78 -29.67 -8.62
C LEU A 383 9.22 -30.97 -9.21
N GLN A 384 10.06 -31.79 -9.88
CA GLN A 384 9.62 -33.11 -10.34
C GLN A 384 9.33 -34.03 -9.15
N GLN A 385 10.23 -34.12 -8.17
CA GLN A 385 10.01 -34.93 -6.97
C GLN A 385 8.78 -34.45 -6.16
N TRP A 386 8.58 -33.12 -6.10
CA TRP A 386 7.38 -32.54 -5.49
C TRP A 386 6.09 -32.98 -6.20
N ALA A 387 6.09 -32.94 -7.53
CA ALA A 387 4.94 -33.33 -8.32
C ALA A 387 4.65 -34.83 -8.19
N ASP A 388 5.68 -35.66 -8.12
CA ASP A 388 5.56 -37.12 -7.93
C ASP A 388 4.94 -37.41 -6.55
N MET A 389 5.39 -36.73 -5.47
CA MET A 389 4.78 -36.89 -4.14
C MET A 389 3.32 -36.45 -4.14
N VAL A 390 2.98 -35.31 -4.73
CA VAL A 390 1.61 -34.82 -4.80
C VAL A 390 0.70 -35.79 -5.54
N ASP A 391 1.18 -36.37 -6.64
CA ASP A 391 0.40 -37.39 -7.38
C ASP A 391 0.18 -38.65 -6.56
N ALA A 392 1.21 -39.17 -5.88
CA ALA A 392 1.09 -40.31 -4.99
C ALA A 392 0.06 -40.09 -3.88
N TRP A 393 0.02 -38.91 -3.27
CA TRP A 393 -0.96 -38.53 -2.25
C TRP A 393 -2.40 -38.45 -2.82
N ILE A 394 -2.55 -37.90 -4.02
CA ILE A 394 -3.85 -37.81 -4.70
C ILE A 394 -4.35 -39.21 -5.06
N ASN A 395 -3.47 -40.10 -5.54
CA ASN A 395 -3.79 -41.46 -5.90
C ASN A 395 -4.03 -42.38 -4.68
N GLY A 396 -3.69 -41.90 -3.46
CA GLY A 396 -3.82 -42.69 -2.23
C GLY A 396 -2.78 -43.80 -2.09
N GLU A 397 -1.65 -43.69 -2.76
CA GLU A 397 -0.58 -44.71 -2.74
C GLU A 397 0.18 -44.68 -1.40
N HIS A 398 0.57 -43.50 -0.91
CA HIS A 398 1.19 -43.25 0.38
C HIS A 398 1.11 -41.76 0.73
N THR A 399 1.40 -41.41 1.98
CA THR A 399 1.42 -40.03 2.47
C THR A 399 2.77 -39.61 3.04
N ASP A 400 3.79 -40.44 2.86
CA ASP A 400 5.14 -40.16 3.34
C ASP A 400 5.82 -39.06 2.51
N LEU A 401 6.64 -38.24 3.20
CA LEU A 401 7.54 -37.32 2.57
C LEU A 401 8.79 -38.04 2.07
N VAL A 402 9.11 -37.85 0.80
CA VAL A 402 10.35 -38.35 0.24
C VAL A 402 11.48 -37.36 0.46
N SER A 403 12.33 -37.63 1.45
CA SER A 403 13.46 -36.75 1.78
C SER A 403 14.46 -36.65 0.61
N PHE A 404 15.06 -35.48 0.49
CA PHE A 404 16.08 -35.21 -0.49
C PHE A 404 17.26 -36.19 -0.35
N SER A 405 17.67 -36.78 -1.45
CA SER A 405 18.83 -37.70 -1.51
C SER A 405 19.85 -37.19 -2.51
N PRO A 406 21.05 -36.79 -2.04
CA PRO A 406 22.11 -36.35 -2.95
C PRO A 406 22.47 -37.41 -4.02
N SER A 407 22.51 -38.68 -3.67
CA SER A 407 22.82 -39.75 -4.61
C SER A 407 21.75 -40.00 -5.68
N LYS A 408 20.46 -39.73 -5.34
CA LYS A 408 19.39 -39.76 -6.34
C LYS A 408 19.49 -38.56 -7.27
N PHE A 409 19.82 -37.39 -6.72
CA PHE A 409 20.02 -36.18 -7.51
C PHE A 409 21.21 -36.33 -8.49
N GLU A 410 22.34 -36.83 -8.03
CA GLU A 410 23.53 -37.10 -8.89
C GLU A 410 23.18 -38.03 -10.05
N ARG A 411 22.53 -39.14 -9.79
CA ARG A 411 22.07 -40.07 -10.84
C ARG A 411 21.10 -39.42 -11.83
N TRP A 412 20.20 -38.60 -11.33
CA TRP A 412 19.29 -37.85 -12.21
C TRP A 412 20.05 -36.84 -13.09
N MET A 413 21.08 -36.18 -12.54
CA MET A 413 21.94 -35.24 -13.27
C MET A 413 22.74 -35.92 -14.39
N GLU A 414 23.09 -37.18 -14.24
CA GLU A 414 23.81 -38.00 -15.26
C GLU A 414 22.85 -38.46 -16.38
N ALA A 415 21.56 -38.57 -16.09
CA ALA A 415 20.57 -39.07 -17.04
C ALA A 415 19.92 -37.95 -17.90
N VAL A 416 20.09 -36.70 -17.55
CA VAL A 416 19.51 -35.49 -18.20
C VAL A 416 20.63 -34.68 -18.87
#